data_e0e14b8e3a3354b285f0705ed3f85659
#
_entry.id   e0e14b8e3a3354b285f0705ed3f85659
#
_cell.length_a   1.000
_cell.length_b   1.000
_cell.length_c   1.000
_cell.angle_alpha   90.00
_cell.angle_beta   90.00
_cell.angle_gamma   90.00
#
_symmetry.space_group_name_H-M   'P 1'
#
loop_
_entity.id
_entity.type
_entity.pdbx_description
1 polymer ?
#
loop_
_entity_poly.entity_id
_entity_poly.type
_entity_poly.pdbx_seq_one_letter_code
_entity_poly.pdbx_strand_id
1 'polypeptide(L)'
;MTRDKLIKKIATWIMMAIMLSVFSLDVICVAMCNIYQSRVEISPAQFSSDGTADRIHFLNTNNSDAILIESNGKFALIDSGEGDYNPRRKLSYDGSEEDVIKYLKKAAGDSEGKVTLEFALGTHNHYDHVGSFEA
;
A
#
# COMPACT_ATOMS: atom_id res chain seq x y z
N MET A 1 -12.60 -45.94 -32.03
CA MET A 1 -11.66 -44.90 -31.59
C MET A 1 -10.34 -45.56 -31.32
N THR A 2 -9.25 -45.13 -31.95
CA THR A 2 -7.92 -45.73 -31.75
C THR A 2 -7.40 -45.41 -30.34
N ARG A 3 -6.62 -46.30 -29.75
CA ARG A 3 -6.03 -46.15 -28.39
C ARG A 3 -5.33 -44.81 -28.23
N ASP A 4 -4.62 -44.33 -29.25
CA ASP A 4 -3.90 -43.05 -29.23
C ASP A 4 -4.82 -41.82 -29.16
N LYS A 5 -5.97 -41.86 -29.85
CA LYS A 5 -6.99 -40.83 -29.77
C LYS A 5 -7.63 -40.76 -28.38
N LEU A 6 -7.81 -41.90 -27.74
CA LEU A 6 -8.33 -41.97 -26.37
C LEU A 6 -7.34 -41.40 -25.37
N ILE A 7 -6.06 -41.78 -25.47
CA ILE A 7 -5.00 -41.26 -24.58
C ILE A 7 -4.87 -39.73 -24.69
N LYS A 8 -4.83 -39.22 -25.94
CA LYS A 8 -4.76 -37.75 -26.14
C LYS A 8 -5.97 -37.02 -25.52
N LYS A 9 -7.17 -37.57 -25.68
CA LYS A 9 -8.38 -37.00 -25.10
C LYS A 9 -8.34 -36.99 -23.58
N ILE A 10 -7.92 -38.10 -22.95
CA ILE A 10 -7.76 -38.14 -21.49
C ILE A 10 -6.70 -37.16 -21.01
N ALA A 11 -5.55 -37.08 -21.66
CA ALA A 11 -4.50 -36.12 -21.31
C ALA A 11 -4.98 -34.67 -21.39
N THR A 12 -5.75 -34.34 -22.43
CA THR A 12 -6.36 -32.99 -22.57
C THR A 12 -7.31 -32.70 -21.41
N TRP A 13 -8.16 -33.64 -21.03
CA TRP A 13 -9.08 -33.43 -19.90
C TRP A 13 -8.36 -33.25 -18.55
N ILE A 14 -7.29 -34.04 -18.34
CA ILE A 14 -6.45 -33.92 -17.15
C ILE A 14 -5.77 -32.55 -17.11
N MET A 15 -5.17 -32.11 -18.22
CA MET A 15 -4.58 -30.77 -18.29
C MET A 15 -5.59 -29.67 -18.03
N MET A 16 -6.78 -29.74 -18.63
CA MET A 16 -7.84 -28.77 -18.37
C MET A 16 -8.27 -28.75 -16.89
N ALA A 17 -8.39 -29.91 -16.27
CA ALA A 17 -8.74 -30.00 -14.84
C ALA A 17 -7.64 -29.38 -13.94
N ILE A 18 -6.36 -29.62 -14.27
CA ILE A 18 -5.23 -29.00 -13.55
C ILE A 18 -5.25 -27.47 -13.72
N MET A 19 -5.39 -26.97 -14.93
CA MET A 19 -5.47 -25.52 -15.18
C MET A 19 -6.65 -24.88 -14.45
N LEU A 20 -7.80 -25.53 -14.43
CA LEU A 20 -8.98 -25.02 -13.73
C LEU A 20 -8.77 -24.98 -12.20
N SER A 21 -8.09 -25.99 -11.65
CA SER A 21 -7.77 -26.03 -10.21
C SER A 21 -6.74 -24.97 -9.81
N VAL A 22 -5.72 -24.71 -10.62
CA VAL A 22 -4.75 -23.64 -10.38
C VAL A 22 -5.46 -22.28 -10.42
N PHE A 23 -6.25 -22.04 -11.47
CA PHE A 23 -7.01 -20.78 -11.59
C PHE A 23 -7.97 -20.55 -10.41
N SER A 24 -8.65 -21.60 -9.93
CA SER A 24 -9.54 -21.47 -8.76
C SER A 24 -8.77 -21.18 -7.47
N LEU A 25 -7.56 -21.71 -7.31
CA LEU A 25 -6.69 -21.40 -6.17
C LEU A 25 -6.26 -19.95 -6.19
N ASP A 26 -5.88 -19.40 -7.35
CA ASP A 26 -5.51 -17.99 -7.47
C ASP A 26 -6.68 -17.06 -7.09
N VAL A 27 -7.88 -17.35 -7.60
CA VAL A 27 -9.09 -16.58 -7.26
C VAL A 27 -9.39 -16.62 -5.76
N ILE A 28 -9.25 -17.80 -5.12
CA ILE A 28 -9.46 -17.95 -3.68
C ILE A 28 -8.38 -17.16 -2.90
N CYS A 29 -7.12 -17.23 -3.32
CA CYS A 29 -6.02 -16.50 -2.68
C CYS A 29 -6.25 -14.98 -2.73
N VAL A 30 -6.61 -14.45 -3.89
CA VAL A 30 -6.94 -13.02 -4.07
C VAL A 30 -8.14 -12.61 -3.21
N ALA A 31 -9.20 -13.42 -3.20
CA ALA A 31 -10.37 -13.15 -2.37
C ALA A 31 -10.03 -13.16 -0.86
N MET A 32 -9.21 -14.11 -0.41
CA MET A 32 -8.77 -14.17 0.98
C MET A 32 -7.86 -12.98 1.35
N CYS A 33 -6.95 -12.58 0.46
CA CYS A 33 -6.12 -11.38 0.67
C CYS A 33 -6.99 -10.13 0.80
N ASN A 34 -7.97 -9.94 -0.08
CA ASN A 34 -8.88 -8.80 -0.01
C ASN A 34 -9.72 -8.79 1.27
N ILE A 35 -10.23 -9.96 1.71
CA ILE A 35 -10.95 -10.09 2.98
C ILE A 35 -10.02 -9.80 4.16
N TYR A 36 -8.79 -10.26 4.11
CA TYR A 36 -7.82 -9.99 5.17
C TYR A 36 -7.49 -8.50 5.23
N GLN A 37 -7.18 -7.87 4.11
CA GLN A 37 -6.90 -6.43 4.04
C GLN A 37 -8.10 -5.59 4.50
N SER A 38 -9.34 -5.97 4.14
CA SER A 38 -10.53 -5.26 4.59
C SER A 38 -10.83 -5.42 6.09
N ARG A 39 -10.27 -6.44 6.75
CA ARG A 39 -10.43 -6.68 8.19
C ARG A 39 -9.30 -6.10 9.04
N VAL A 40 -8.18 -5.73 8.44
CA VAL A 40 -7.13 -4.97 9.11
C VAL A 40 -7.56 -3.50 9.14
N GLU A 41 -8.62 -3.21 9.88
CA GLU A 41 -8.86 -1.83 10.33
C GLU A 41 -7.69 -1.45 11.24
N ILE A 42 -6.76 -0.70 10.70
CA ILE A 42 -5.83 0.06 11.51
C ILE A 42 -6.70 1.15 12.14
N SER A 43 -7.15 0.89 13.37
CA SER A 43 -7.75 1.96 14.17
C SER A 43 -6.75 3.09 14.20
N PRO A 44 -7.07 4.26 13.63
CA PRO A 44 -6.16 5.39 13.72
C PRO A 44 -5.91 5.61 15.20
N ALA A 45 -4.64 5.68 15.59
CA ALA A 45 -4.27 5.99 16.96
C ALA A 45 -5.11 7.20 17.38
N GLN A 46 -5.77 7.11 18.53
CA GLN A 46 -6.48 8.27 19.07
C GLN A 46 -5.41 9.26 19.52
N PHE A 47 -5.25 10.30 18.71
CA PHE A 47 -4.32 11.37 19.03
C PHE A 47 -4.90 12.16 20.20
N SER A 48 -4.29 12.06 21.36
CA SER A 48 -4.48 13.09 22.37
C SER A 48 -3.59 14.28 21.96
N SER A 49 -4.19 15.31 21.46
CA SER A 49 -3.51 16.52 21.00
C SER A 49 -3.14 17.44 22.16
N ASP A 50 -2.52 16.92 23.21
CA ASP A 50 -2.00 17.77 24.29
C ASP A 50 -0.69 18.48 23.91
N GLY A 51 -0.17 18.24 22.71
CA GLY A 51 1.00 18.92 22.15
C GLY A 51 2.33 18.65 22.86
N THR A 52 2.34 17.73 23.83
CA THR A 52 3.50 17.50 24.69
C THR A 52 4.17 16.14 24.50
N ALA A 53 3.53 15.21 23.78
CA ALA A 53 4.05 13.87 23.58
C ALA A 53 4.84 13.76 22.27
N ASP A 54 6.01 13.16 22.36
CA ASP A 54 6.74 12.73 21.16
C ASP A 54 6.11 11.43 20.62
N ARG A 55 5.87 11.37 19.29
CA ARG A 55 5.25 10.22 18.64
C ARG A 55 5.96 9.89 17.35
N ILE A 56 5.99 8.61 17.01
CA ILE A 56 6.43 8.11 15.71
C ILE A 56 5.25 7.33 15.13
N HIS A 57 4.78 7.76 13.98
CA HIS A 57 3.67 7.18 13.27
C HIS A 57 4.18 6.40 12.07
N PHE A 58 4.02 5.09 12.07
CA PHE A 58 4.29 4.26 10.90
C PHE A 58 3.00 4.19 10.07
N LEU A 59 3.01 4.75 8.88
CA LEU A 59 1.85 4.72 8.00
C LEU A 59 1.75 3.38 7.30
N ASN A 60 0.53 2.92 7.06
CA ASN A 60 0.33 1.70 6.29
C ASN A 60 0.33 2.04 4.79
N THR A 61 1.46 1.85 4.18
CA THR A 61 1.71 2.13 2.76
C THR A 61 2.00 0.85 1.96
N ASN A 62 1.52 -0.30 2.45
CA ASN A 62 1.76 -1.63 1.87
C ASN A 62 3.26 -1.99 1.80
N ASN A 63 3.83 -2.02 0.61
CA ASN A 63 5.24 -2.39 0.37
C ASN A 63 6.17 -1.17 0.29
N SER A 64 5.74 -0.03 0.82
CA SER A 64 6.48 1.22 0.81
C SER A 64 6.60 1.78 2.23
N ASP A 65 7.38 2.83 2.43
CA ASP A 65 7.60 3.41 3.74
C ASP A 65 7.14 4.88 3.79
N ALA A 66 6.45 5.23 4.87
CA ALA A 66 6.15 6.61 5.23
C ALA A 66 6.05 6.71 6.75
N ILE A 67 6.85 7.58 7.36
CA ILE A 67 6.95 7.72 8.81
C ILE A 67 6.80 9.19 9.18
N LEU A 68 5.74 9.51 9.94
CA LEU A 68 5.56 10.85 10.49
C LEU A 68 6.12 10.89 11.91
N ILE A 69 6.96 11.88 12.18
CA ILE A 69 7.48 12.18 13.51
C ILE A 69 6.75 13.40 14.03
N GLU A 70 6.24 13.29 15.25
CA GLU A 70 5.65 14.40 16.00
C GLU A 70 6.48 14.65 17.26
N SER A 71 6.88 15.89 17.48
CA SER A 71 7.57 16.32 18.71
C SER A 71 7.19 17.76 19.05
N ASN A 72 6.66 18.00 20.24
CA ASN A 72 6.25 19.31 20.73
C ASN A 72 5.32 20.06 19.74
N GLY A 73 4.39 19.37 19.10
CA GLY A 73 3.49 19.94 18.11
C GLY A 73 4.13 20.29 16.76
N LYS A 74 5.35 19.85 16.53
CA LYS A 74 6.08 19.97 15.27
C LYS A 74 6.15 18.62 14.58
N PHE A 75 6.16 18.64 13.25
CA PHE A 75 6.07 17.44 12.43
C PHE A 75 7.22 17.33 11.44
N ALA A 76 7.67 16.11 11.19
CA ALA A 76 8.62 15.81 10.13
C ALA A 76 8.20 14.49 9.45
N LEU A 77 8.53 14.37 8.16
CA LEU A 77 8.20 13.16 7.39
C LEU A 77 9.49 12.48 6.92
N ILE A 78 9.60 11.19 7.18
CA ILE A 78 10.66 10.33 6.63
C ILE A 78 10.00 9.37 5.65
N ASP A 79 10.43 9.41 4.40
CA ASP A 79 9.82 8.76 3.26
C ASP A 79 8.32 9.13 3.10
N SER A 80 7.79 8.96 1.92
CA SER A 80 6.45 9.41 1.57
C SER A 80 5.55 8.32 1.03
N GLY A 81 6.08 7.12 0.91
CA GLY A 81 5.39 6.03 0.25
C GLY A 81 5.45 6.07 -1.27
N GLU A 82 4.88 5.06 -1.90
CA GLU A 82 4.76 4.96 -3.34
C GLU A 82 3.69 5.91 -3.85
N GLY A 83 4.04 6.73 -4.84
CA GLY A 83 3.08 7.60 -5.51
C GLY A 83 2.26 6.88 -6.56
N ASP A 84 1.23 7.53 -7.06
CA ASP A 84 0.29 6.93 -8.03
C ASP A 84 0.85 6.83 -9.45
N TYR A 85 1.94 7.51 -9.74
CA TYR A 85 2.59 7.47 -11.05
C TYR A 85 4.11 7.43 -10.95
N ASN A 86 4.72 6.36 -11.50
CA ASN A 86 6.17 6.25 -11.59
C ASN A 86 6.71 6.82 -12.92
N PRO A 87 7.36 7.98 -12.91
CA PRO A 87 7.81 8.63 -14.13
C PRO A 87 8.93 7.86 -14.86
N ARG A 88 9.74 7.08 -14.13
CA ARG A 88 10.82 6.28 -14.76
C ARG A 88 10.27 5.09 -15.51
N ARG A 89 9.24 4.43 -14.98
CA ARG A 89 8.60 3.27 -15.62
C ARG A 89 7.42 3.66 -16.50
N LYS A 90 6.95 4.91 -16.43
CA LYS A 90 5.74 5.40 -17.10
C LYS A 90 4.53 4.54 -16.83
N LEU A 91 4.38 4.13 -15.57
CA LEU A 91 3.30 3.29 -15.10
C LEU A 91 2.53 4.03 -14.01
N SER A 92 1.21 3.92 -14.06
CA SER A 92 0.31 4.32 -12.97
C SER A 92 0.09 3.13 -12.06
N TYR A 93 0.01 3.41 -10.77
CA TYR A 93 -0.25 2.43 -9.71
C TYR A 93 -1.46 2.87 -8.92
N ASP A 94 -1.99 1.96 -8.13
CA ASP A 94 -2.82 2.28 -6.97
C ASP A 94 -1.84 2.43 -5.78
N GLY A 95 -1.18 3.58 -5.74
CA GLY A 95 -0.15 3.90 -4.76
C GLY A 95 -0.73 4.24 -3.39
N SER A 96 0.10 4.81 -2.54
CA SER A 96 -0.29 5.21 -1.16
C SER A 96 -0.47 6.73 -1.00
N GLU A 97 -0.37 7.49 -2.10
CA GLU A 97 -0.35 8.95 -2.09
C GLU A 97 -1.57 9.57 -1.38
N GLU A 98 -2.79 9.16 -1.77
CA GLU A 98 -4.02 9.67 -1.17
C GLU A 98 -4.11 9.35 0.33
N ASP A 99 -3.75 8.14 0.73
CA ASP A 99 -3.79 7.70 2.12
C ASP A 99 -2.77 8.44 2.98
N VAL A 100 -1.56 8.66 2.47
CA VAL A 100 -0.52 9.45 3.15
C VAL A 100 -0.97 10.88 3.33
N ILE A 101 -1.46 11.55 2.28
CA ILE A 101 -1.97 12.94 2.35
C ILE A 101 -3.13 13.05 3.35
N LYS A 102 -4.07 12.14 3.30
CA LYS A 102 -5.22 12.09 4.21
C LYS A 102 -4.78 11.92 5.67
N TYR A 103 -3.80 11.06 5.90
CA TYR A 103 -3.24 10.87 7.23
C TYR A 103 -2.53 12.12 7.74
N LEU A 104 -1.66 12.72 6.93
CA LEU A 104 -0.93 13.95 7.27
C LEU A 104 -1.89 15.10 7.59
N LYS A 105 -2.91 15.31 6.78
CA LYS A 105 -3.94 16.35 7.04
C LYS A 105 -4.67 16.10 8.35
N LYS A 106 -4.94 14.86 8.70
CA LYS A 106 -5.60 14.51 9.97
C LYS A 106 -4.69 14.67 11.18
N ALA A 107 -3.42 14.31 11.07
CA ALA A 107 -2.47 14.27 12.18
C ALA A 107 -1.77 15.63 12.42
N ALA A 108 -1.47 16.35 11.35
CA ALA A 108 -0.60 17.52 11.35
C ALA A 108 -1.22 18.76 10.64
N GLY A 109 -2.46 18.63 10.13
CA GLY A 109 -3.15 19.72 9.44
C GLY A 109 -3.67 20.78 10.41
N ASP A 110 -3.57 22.04 10.02
CA ASP A 110 -4.21 23.16 10.70
C ASP A 110 -5.74 23.22 10.42
N SER A 111 -6.39 24.28 10.86
CA SER A 111 -7.84 24.48 10.66
C SER A 111 -8.26 24.56 9.18
N GLU A 112 -7.32 24.84 8.29
CA GLU A 112 -7.52 24.91 6.83
C GLU A 112 -7.08 23.60 6.14
N GLY A 113 -6.59 22.61 6.91
CA GLY A 113 -6.07 21.35 6.40
C GLY A 113 -4.66 21.46 5.79
N LYS A 114 -3.96 22.57 6.03
CA LYS A 114 -2.58 22.75 5.59
C LYS A 114 -1.63 22.06 6.56
N VAL A 115 -0.72 21.24 6.01
CA VAL A 115 0.33 20.55 6.77
C VAL A 115 1.62 21.34 6.67
N THR A 116 2.25 21.60 7.82
CA THR A 116 3.59 22.20 7.87
C THR A 116 4.56 21.21 8.47
N LEU A 117 5.58 20.84 7.72
CA LEU A 117 6.65 19.96 8.16
C LEU A 117 7.92 20.77 8.43
N GLU A 118 8.62 20.49 9.54
CA GLU A 118 9.94 21.06 9.82
C GLU A 118 10.97 20.59 8.79
N PHE A 119 10.85 19.32 8.37
CA PHE A 119 11.60 18.76 7.24
C PHE A 119 10.88 17.55 6.65
N ALA A 120 11.24 17.22 5.42
CA ALA A 120 10.93 15.95 4.80
C ALA A 120 12.24 15.30 4.32
N LEU A 121 12.41 14.01 4.58
CA LEU A 121 13.61 13.25 4.27
C LEU A 121 13.27 12.01 3.47
N GLY A 122 13.83 11.89 2.28
CA GLY A 122 13.85 10.60 1.55
C GLY A 122 15.10 9.83 1.97
N THR A 123 14.93 8.61 2.49
CA THR A 123 16.06 7.76 2.89
C THR A 123 16.91 7.37 1.69
N HIS A 124 16.27 7.14 0.53
CA HIS A 124 16.92 6.89 -0.74
C HIS A 124 15.96 7.15 -1.91
N ASN A 125 16.47 7.16 -3.14
CA ASN A 125 15.76 7.58 -4.33
C ASN A 125 14.91 6.50 -4.99
N HIS A 126 14.47 5.49 -4.29
CA HIS A 126 13.50 4.53 -4.81
C HIS A 126 12.10 5.10 -4.75
N TYR A 127 11.29 4.75 -5.74
CA TYR A 127 9.97 5.35 -5.91
C TYR A 127 8.99 4.98 -4.80
N ASP A 128 9.11 3.81 -4.22
CA ASP A 128 8.36 3.33 -3.06
C ASP A 128 8.71 4.06 -1.73
N HIS A 129 9.69 4.96 -1.76
CA HIS A 129 10.08 5.80 -0.62
C HIS A 129 9.81 7.29 -0.85
N VAL A 130 9.95 7.77 -2.09
CA VAL A 130 9.88 9.21 -2.39
C VAL A 130 8.78 9.55 -3.40
N GLY A 131 7.94 8.57 -3.77
CA GLY A 131 6.98 8.72 -4.86
C GLY A 131 5.86 9.71 -4.58
N SER A 132 5.45 9.89 -3.32
CA SER A 132 4.38 10.80 -2.93
C SER A 132 4.87 12.18 -2.45
N PHE A 133 6.17 12.51 -2.56
CA PHE A 133 6.66 13.85 -2.19
C PHE A 133 6.23 14.95 -3.18
N GLU A 134 5.81 14.59 -4.37
CA GLU A 134 5.37 15.54 -5.41
C GLU A 134 3.86 15.83 -5.37
N ALA A 135 3.14 15.21 -4.43
CA ALA A 135 1.68 15.25 -4.31
C ALA A 135 1.13 16.56 -3.66
#